data_758e5da33af331809628b28bc0abf926
#
_entry.id   758e5da33af331809628b28bc0abf926
#
_cell.length_a   1.000
_cell.length_b   1.000
_cell.length_c   1.000
_cell.angle_alpha   90.00
_cell.angle_beta   90.00
_cell.angle_gamma   90.00
#
_symmetry.space_group_name_H-M   'P 1'
#
loop_
_entity.id
_entity.type
_entity.pdbx_description
1 polymer ?
#
loop_
_entity_poly.entity_id
_entity_poly.type
_entity_poly.pdbx_seq_one_letter_code
_entity_poly.pdbx_strand_id
1 'polypeptide(L)'
;MDWQQYFPTYHFDENKNRDIALEEYKFCCKVVENEERIFDNLIKYILAFGTILISILTGANKASEEIFSKIIENPKNMWYAVAILIFLLFVFMTKNFAERQKSIVFAKRKIIVLRGMLGIDYGTQEFLFKKGMLEGAKMPFSIKLNFHYLYWIISILCFVALFIIIILSKLSLAYALTISSLAFIILNYLYINCILDLNETFSLVILKLCFSILGIKFIDNFEHILYRARLSTYESKRKKINLNNLKKILVAIEDRNFYQHKGIDWKATGRALLSIGRKIPFVNKLSYIQKIPFSGGSTITQQLFRTLFIENMDKKILRRKLAEICLSRYWLNKILSKEEQLEIYLNAVRFDRQVFGIMQAMKHFYGKTFTEPSIARSFFLIERVSVTSGTMLPKVIDIIARLEKEGFLNKNDIKEIITIYTKVYQARKIKVEFKNENILEKLCKRYK
;
A
#
# COMPACT_ATOMS: atom_id res chain seq x y z
N MET A 1 -14.01 5.34 7.68
CA MET A 1 -13.98 5.10 6.23
C MET A 1 -14.59 3.74 6.00
N ASP A 2 -15.69 3.67 5.27
CA ASP A 2 -16.36 2.39 5.04
C ASP A 2 -15.59 1.57 3.99
N TRP A 3 -14.90 0.56 4.45
CA TRP A 3 -14.09 -0.35 3.66
C TRP A 3 -14.88 -1.11 2.61
N GLN A 4 -16.18 -1.31 2.82
CA GLN A 4 -17.09 -1.96 1.88
C GLN A 4 -17.27 -1.13 0.61
N GLN A 5 -17.08 0.19 0.68
CA GLN A 5 -17.17 1.07 -0.48
C GLN A 5 -16.03 0.85 -1.50
N TYR A 6 -14.84 0.43 -1.04
CA TYR A 6 -13.69 0.21 -1.93
C TYR A 6 -13.64 -1.17 -2.57
N PHE A 7 -14.29 -2.17 -1.97
CA PHE A 7 -14.26 -3.57 -2.46
C PHE A 7 -15.65 -4.19 -2.42
N PRO A 8 -16.57 -3.69 -3.25
CA PRO A 8 -17.98 -4.08 -3.20
C PRO A 8 -18.26 -5.50 -3.63
N THR A 9 -17.29 -6.18 -4.24
CA THR A 9 -17.47 -7.53 -4.76
C THR A 9 -17.27 -8.63 -3.73
N TYR A 10 -16.77 -8.30 -2.55
CA TYR A 10 -16.67 -9.24 -1.44
C TYR A 10 -17.97 -9.21 -0.64
N HIS A 11 -18.92 -10.02 -1.04
CA HIS A 11 -20.15 -10.21 -0.29
C HIS A 11 -19.90 -11.14 0.91
N PHE A 12 -19.85 -10.54 2.08
CA PHE A 12 -20.07 -11.25 3.32
C PHE A 12 -21.58 -11.50 3.43
N ASP A 13 -21.99 -12.75 3.26
CA ASP A 13 -23.37 -13.16 3.48
C ASP A 13 -23.54 -13.35 5.00
N GLU A 14 -24.18 -12.37 5.63
CA GLU A 14 -24.40 -12.40 7.08
C GLU A 14 -25.08 -13.68 7.54
N ASN A 15 -25.98 -14.22 6.72
CA ASN A 15 -26.73 -15.43 7.08
C ASN A 15 -25.92 -16.72 6.97
N LYS A 16 -24.88 -16.75 6.09
CA LYS A 16 -24.10 -17.97 5.85
C LYS A 16 -22.72 -17.96 6.49
N ASN A 17 -22.12 -16.77 6.67
CA ASN A 17 -20.72 -16.67 7.04
C ASN A 17 -20.50 -16.01 8.42
N ARG A 18 -21.58 -15.59 9.11
CA ARG A 18 -21.48 -14.92 10.40
C ARG A 18 -20.84 -15.79 11.46
N ASP A 19 -21.24 -17.05 11.54
CA ASP A 19 -20.72 -17.97 12.56
C ASP A 19 -19.24 -18.27 12.31
N ILE A 20 -18.85 -18.46 11.05
CA ILE A 20 -17.46 -18.64 10.68
C ILE A 20 -16.62 -17.41 11.04
N ALA A 21 -17.12 -16.21 10.73
CA ALA A 21 -16.43 -14.96 11.05
C ALA A 21 -16.34 -14.74 12.58
N LEU A 22 -17.35 -15.14 13.33
CA LEU A 22 -17.37 -15.04 14.79
C LEU A 22 -16.35 -16.00 15.42
N GLU A 23 -16.27 -17.23 14.96
CA GLU A 23 -15.27 -18.20 15.44
C GLU A 23 -13.85 -17.75 15.08
N GLU A 24 -13.63 -17.22 13.89
CA GLU A 24 -12.36 -16.68 13.48
C GLU A 24 -11.98 -15.44 14.31
N TYR A 25 -12.95 -14.59 14.65
CA TYR A 25 -12.76 -13.44 15.54
C TYR A 25 -12.32 -13.89 16.94
N LYS A 26 -13.03 -14.86 17.55
CA LYS A 26 -12.68 -15.43 18.86
C LYS A 26 -11.28 -16.05 18.84
N PHE A 27 -10.95 -16.80 17.77
CA PHE A 27 -9.62 -17.39 17.58
C PHE A 27 -8.53 -16.33 17.53
N CYS A 28 -8.73 -15.26 16.75
CA CYS A 28 -7.77 -14.16 16.67
C CYS A 28 -7.60 -13.43 18.01
N CYS A 29 -8.68 -13.21 18.76
CA CYS A 29 -8.61 -12.62 20.09
C CYS A 29 -7.78 -13.50 21.06
N LYS A 30 -8.00 -14.81 21.04
CA LYS A 30 -7.24 -15.77 21.85
C LYS A 30 -5.76 -15.82 21.45
N VAL A 31 -5.45 -15.72 20.16
CA VAL A 31 -4.07 -15.64 19.66
C VAL A 31 -3.40 -14.38 20.21
N VAL A 32 -4.06 -13.22 20.12
CA VAL A 32 -3.50 -11.95 20.63
C VAL A 32 -3.23 -12.07 22.13
N GLU A 33 -4.20 -12.53 22.92
CA GLU A 33 -4.05 -12.67 24.37
C GLU A 33 -2.89 -13.61 24.75
N ASN A 34 -2.80 -14.75 24.10
CA ASN A 34 -1.74 -15.73 24.34
C ASN A 34 -0.36 -15.21 23.94
N GLU A 35 -0.24 -14.61 22.75
CA GLU A 35 1.02 -14.07 22.25
C GLU A 35 1.48 -12.84 23.05
N GLU A 36 0.56 -11.96 23.49
CA GLU A 36 0.89 -10.83 24.35
C GLU A 36 1.44 -11.32 25.70
N ARG A 37 0.87 -12.35 26.28
CA ARG A 37 1.38 -12.95 27.52
C ARG A 37 2.79 -13.55 27.37
N ILE A 38 3.02 -14.24 26.25
CA ILE A 38 4.35 -14.80 25.95
C ILE A 38 5.35 -13.66 25.73
N PHE A 39 4.95 -12.62 25.01
CA PHE A 39 5.75 -11.45 24.72
C PHE A 39 6.17 -10.70 25.99
N ASP A 40 5.24 -10.46 26.91
CA ASP A 40 5.52 -9.82 28.19
C ASP A 40 6.51 -10.62 29.04
N ASN A 41 6.38 -11.95 29.06
CA ASN A 41 7.33 -12.81 29.75
C ASN A 41 8.71 -12.77 29.08
N LEU A 42 8.76 -12.79 27.74
CA LEU A 42 10.00 -12.69 26.97
C LEU A 42 10.75 -11.37 27.28
N ILE A 43 10.03 -10.25 27.41
CA ILE A 43 10.62 -8.96 27.80
C ILE A 43 11.25 -9.05 29.20
N LYS A 44 10.54 -9.63 30.17
CA LYS A 44 11.06 -9.82 31.53
C LYS A 44 12.34 -10.65 31.54
N TYR A 45 12.38 -11.73 30.76
CA TYR A 45 13.57 -12.59 30.65
C TYR A 45 14.74 -11.87 29.94
N ILE A 46 14.44 -11.08 28.92
CA ILE A 46 15.48 -10.28 28.22
C ILE A 46 16.08 -9.23 29.16
N LEU A 47 15.26 -8.54 29.94
CA LEU A 47 15.72 -7.56 30.93
C LEU A 47 16.55 -8.23 32.02
N ALA A 48 16.08 -9.33 32.59
CA ALA A 48 16.82 -10.10 33.60
C ALA A 48 18.16 -10.61 33.06
N PHE A 49 18.15 -11.21 31.88
CA PHE A 49 19.37 -11.68 31.21
C PHE A 49 20.34 -10.52 30.93
N GLY A 50 19.85 -9.39 30.41
CA GLY A 50 20.68 -8.21 30.13
C GLY A 50 21.31 -7.65 31.38
N THR A 51 20.60 -7.54 32.49
CA THR A 51 21.12 -7.05 33.78
C THR A 51 22.16 -8.01 34.34
N ILE A 52 21.94 -9.32 34.32
CA ILE A 52 22.89 -10.35 34.76
C ILE A 52 24.16 -10.27 33.89
N LEU A 53 24.00 -10.22 32.56
CA LEU A 53 25.13 -10.16 31.63
C LEU A 53 26.00 -8.92 31.88
N ILE A 54 25.39 -7.75 32.01
CA ILE A 54 26.09 -6.50 32.30
C ILE A 54 26.81 -6.59 33.66
N SER A 55 26.15 -7.15 34.67
CA SER A 55 26.76 -7.34 36.01
C SER A 55 27.96 -8.26 35.99
N ILE A 56 27.88 -9.37 35.22
CA ILE A 56 29.02 -10.28 35.04
C ILE A 56 30.17 -9.56 34.31
N LEU A 57 29.87 -8.86 33.23
CA LEU A 57 30.91 -8.14 32.45
C LEU A 57 31.61 -7.02 33.26
N THR A 58 30.83 -6.30 34.08
CA THR A 58 31.40 -5.26 34.96
C THR A 58 32.15 -5.86 36.15
N GLY A 59 31.70 -6.99 36.69
CA GLY A 59 32.35 -7.74 37.77
C GLY A 59 33.63 -8.44 37.31
N ALA A 60 33.66 -8.93 36.09
CA ALA A 60 34.85 -9.62 35.50
C ALA A 60 36.10 -8.73 35.45
N ASN A 61 35.92 -7.41 35.49
CA ASN A 61 37.03 -6.47 35.50
C ASN A 61 37.92 -6.59 36.79
N LYS A 62 37.37 -7.10 37.90
CA LYS A 62 38.09 -7.28 39.17
C LYS A 62 38.71 -8.67 39.35
N ALA A 63 38.08 -9.70 38.74
CA ALA A 63 38.49 -11.09 38.90
C ALA A 63 39.33 -11.63 37.71
N SER A 64 39.29 -10.95 36.55
CA SER A 64 39.83 -11.50 35.31
C SER A 64 41.35 -11.37 35.17
N GLU A 65 42.00 -10.42 35.86
CA GLU A 65 43.46 -10.31 35.77
C GLU A 65 44.17 -11.52 36.38
N GLU A 66 43.64 -12.16 37.43
CA GLU A 66 44.26 -13.31 38.07
C GLU A 66 43.92 -14.67 37.51
N ILE A 67 42.65 -14.89 37.10
CA ILE A 67 42.15 -16.20 36.68
C ILE A 67 42.34 -16.42 35.18
N PHE A 68 42.08 -15.43 34.37
CA PHE A 68 42.16 -15.56 32.92
C PHE A 68 43.59 -15.47 32.36
N SER A 69 44.48 -14.76 33.00
CA SER A 69 45.92 -14.72 32.61
C SER A 69 46.62 -16.07 32.74
N LYS A 70 46.09 -16.96 33.57
CA LYS A 70 46.65 -18.32 33.76
C LYS A 70 46.13 -19.36 32.78
N ILE A 71 45.00 -19.11 32.09
CA ILE A 71 44.28 -20.13 31.27
C ILE A 71 44.43 -19.84 29.78
N ILE A 72 44.72 -18.64 29.36
CA ILE A 72 44.67 -18.26 27.95
C ILE A 72 45.89 -17.42 27.55
N GLU A 73 46.67 -17.95 26.62
CA GLU A 73 47.86 -17.30 26.06
C GLU A 73 47.57 -15.96 25.37
N ASN A 74 46.32 -15.72 24.95
CA ASN A 74 45.95 -14.50 24.24
C ASN A 74 44.55 -13.95 24.66
N PRO A 75 44.49 -13.17 25.76
CA PRO A 75 43.21 -12.71 26.33
C PRO A 75 42.37 -11.84 25.37
N LYS A 76 42.99 -11.20 24.38
CA LYS A 76 42.29 -10.39 23.38
C LYS A 76 41.37 -11.24 22.46
N ASN A 77 41.92 -12.38 22.01
CA ASN A 77 41.15 -13.27 21.10
C ASN A 77 39.92 -13.85 21.80
N MET A 78 40.00 -14.11 23.09
CA MET A 78 38.85 -14.55 23.90
C MET A 78 37.73 -13.48 23.92
N TRP A 79 38.07 -12.22 24.17
CA TRP A 79 37.07 -11.15 24.20
C TRP A 79 36.39 -10.95 22.86
N TYR A 80 37.11 -11.15 21.73
CA TYR A 80 36.50 -11.13 20.40
C TYR A 80 35.53 -12.30 20.19
N ALA A 81 35.92 -13.49 20.61
CA ALA A 81 35.03 -14.66 20.53
C ALA A 81 33.75 -14.45 21.37
N VAL A 82 33.89 -13.94 22.59
CA VAL A 82 32.77 -13.57 23.47
C VAL A 82 31.87 -12.51 22.83
N ALA A 83 32.45 -11.47 22.21
CA ALA A 83 31.71 -10.42 21.55
C ALA A 83 30.87 -10.97 20.37
N ILE A 84 31.46 -11.85 19.56
CA ILE A 84 30.78 -12.51 18.44
C ILE A 84 29.63 -13.40 18.95
N LEU A 85 29.87 -14.22 19.97
CA LEU A 85 28.89 -15.07 20.56
C LEU A 85 27.69 -14.29 21.13
N ILE A 86 27.95 -13.23 21.85
CA ILE A 86 26.95 -12.34 22.42
C ILE A 86 26.17 -11.65 21.32
N PHE A 87 26.81 -11.16 20.27
CA PHE A 87 26.12 -10.57 19.13
C PHE A 87 25.19 -11.57 18.45
N LEU A 88 25.65 -12.80 18.19
CA LEU A 88 24.81 -13.85 17.60
C LEU A 88 23.61 -14.20 18.49
N LEU A 89 23.79 -14.22 19.81
CA LEU A 89 22.70 -14.43 20.76
C LEU A 89 21.65 -13.31 20.66
N PHE A 90 22.08 -12.06 20.60
CA PHE A 90 21.17 -10.93 20.43
C PHE A 90 20.48 -10.92 19.06
N VAL A 91 21.13 -11.37 18.00
CA VAL A 91 20.51 -11.60 16.68
C VAL A 91 19.37 -12.63 16.79
N PHE A 92 19.65 -13.77 17.44
CA PHE A 92 18.63 -14.81 17.67
C PHE A 92 17.47 -14.30 18.52
N MET A 93 17.74 -13.58 19.62
CA MET A 93 16.71 -12.96 20.46
C MET A 93 15.86 -11.95 19.68
N THR A 94 16.49 -11.09 18.87
CA THR A 94 15.80 -10.09 18.05
C THR A 94 14.86 -10.77 17.06
N LYS A 95 15.30 -11.84 16.40
CA LYS A 95 14.47 -12.60 15.46
C LYS A 95 13.25 -13.21 16.14
N ASN A 96 13.44 -13.93 17.25
CA ASN A 96 12.32 -14.53 18.00
C ASN A 96 11.33 -13.46 18.49
N PHE A 97 11.84 -12.34 18.99
CA PHE A 97 11.04 -11.21 19.44
C PHE A 97 10.18 -10.64 18.30
N ALA A 98 10.80 -10.41 17.13
CA ALA A 98 10.10 -9.90 15.96
C ALA A 98 9.03 -10.86 15.44
N GLU A 99 9.28 -12.16 15.41
CA GLU A 99 8.30 -13.17 14.98
C GLU A 99 7.08 -13.20 15.88
N ARG A 100 7.25 -13.12 17.19
CA ARG A 100 6.13 -13.05 18.16
C ARG A 100 5.31 -11.78 17.96
N GLN A 101 5.99 -10.64 17.83
CA GLN A 101 5.30 -9.38 17.60
C GLN A 101 4.58 -9.35 16.26
N LYS A 102 5.14 -9.98 15.21
CA LYS A 102 4.48 -10.14 13.92
C LYS A 102 3.16 -10.90 14.05
N SER A 103 3.13 -11.98 14.81
CA SER A 103 1.91 -12.76 15.06
C SER A 103 0.82 -11.90 15.73
N ILE A 104 1.19 -11.09 16.73
CA ILE A 104 0.27 -10.16 17.40
C ILE A 104 -0.29 -9.13 16.41
N VAL A 105 0.59 -8.50 15.61
CA VAL A 105 0.20 -7.47 14.62
C VAL A 105 -0.77 -8.04 13.60
N PHE A 106 -0.51 -9.24 13.09
CA PHE A 106 -1.37 -9.87 12.09
C PHE A 106 -2.72 -10.27 12.66
N ALA A 107 -2.75 -10.83 13.86
CA ALA A 107 -4.00 -11.15 14.53
C ALA A 107 -4.83 -9.88 14.79
N LYS A 108 -4.22 -8.78 15.24
CA LYS A 108 -4.89 -7.48 15.42
C LYS A 108 -5.41 -6.91 14.11
N ARG A 109 -4.65 -6.99 13.01
CA ARG A 109 -5.11 -6.58 11.68
C ARG A 109 -6.36 -7.37 11.26
N LYS A 110 -6.37 -8.68 11.49
CA LYS A 110 -7.50 -9.55 11.18
C LYS A 110 -8.73 -9.25 12.06
N ILE A 111 -8.52 -9.00 13.35
CA ILE A 111 -9.58 -8.58 14.29
C ILE A 111 -10.28 -7.33 13.80
N ILE A 112 -9.56 -6.30 13.36
CA ILE A 112 -10.14 -5.05 12.85
C ILE A 112 -11.08 -5.33 11.67
N VAL A 113 -10.67 -6.20 10.75
CA VAL A 113 -11.48 -6.58 9.59
C VAL A 113 -12.73 -7.35 9.99
N LEU A 114 -12.56 -8.36 10.84
CA LEU A 114 -13.67 -9.20 11.31
C LEU A 114 -14.69 -8.39 12.11
N ARG A 115 -14.26 -7.41 12.91
CA ARG A 115 -15.17 -6.48 13.59
C ARG A 115 -16.05 -5.71 12.62
N GLY A 116 -15.45 -5.15 11.55
CA GLY A 116 -16.21 -4.48 10.50
C GLY A 116 -17.22 -5.42 9.81
N MET A 117 -16.81 -6.68 9.55
CA MET A 117 -17.69 -7.68 8.95
C MET A 117 -18.85 -8.09 9.87
N LEU A 118 -18.61 -8.15 11.17
CA LEU A 118 -19.62 -8.51 12.19
C LEU A 118 -20.51 -7.35 12.61
N GLY A 119 -20.32 -6.15 12.04
CA GLY A 119 -21.08 -4.96 12.41
C GLY A 119 -20.80 -4.44 13.83
N ILE A 120 -19.62 -4.74 14.37
CA ILE A 120 -19.23 -4.32 15.75
C ILE A 120 -18.66 -2.89 15.78
N ASP A 121 -18.66 -2.18 14.67
CA ASP A 121 -18.05 -0.85 14.53
C ASP A 121 -19.00 0.31 14.82
N TYR A 122 -19.71 0.28 15.92
CA TYR A 122 -20.65 1.35 16.33
C TYR A 122 -19.98 2.59 16.95
N GLY A 123 -18.81 2.99 16.51
CA GLY A 123 -18.05 4.05 17.18
C GLY A 123 -17.52 3.65 18.57
N THR A 124 -17.76 2.43 18.99
CA THR A 124 -17.33 1.88 20.29
C THR A 124 -15.86 1.48 20.30
N GLN A 125 -15.17 1.50 19.17
CA GLN A 125 -13.73 1.24 19.11
C GLN A 125 -12.94 2.23 19.98
N GLU A 126 -13.36 3.49 20.03
CA GLU A 126 -12.74 4.49 20.90
C GLU A 126 -13.12 4.31 22.38
N PHE A 127 -14.27 3.71 22.65
CA PHE A 127 -14.79 3.51 24.01
C PHE A 127 -14.24 2.26 24.69
N LEU A 128 -14.18 1.14 23.99
CA LEU A 128 -13.81 -0.17 24.56
C LEU A 128 -12.32 -0.50 24.38
N PHE A 129 -11.72 0.02 23.33
CA PHE A 129 -10.30 -0.18 23.09
C PHE A 129 -9.61 1.18 23.11
N LYS A 130 -8.82 1.41 24.16
CA LYS A 130 -7.89 2.53 24.15
C LYS A 130 -7.15 2.49 22.81
N LYS A 131 -7.00 3.65 22.19
CA LYS A 131 -6.33 3.86 20.89
C LYS A 131 -5.04 3.04 20.72
N GLY A 132 -4.33 2.75 21.84
CA GLY A 132 -3.12 1.93 21.89
C GLY A 132 -3.31 0.44 21.63
N MET A 133 -4.48 -0.17 21.86
CA MET A 133 -4.66 -1.61 21.58
C MET A 133 -4.72 -1.95 20.10
N LEU A 134 -5.18 -1.00 19.26
CA LEU A 134 -5.23 -1.16 17.81
C LEU A 134 -3.98 -0.59 17.11
N GLU A 135 -3.17 0.21 17.80
CA GLU A 135 -1.94 0.79 17.25
C GLU A 135 -0.91 -0.29 16.86
N GLY A 136 -0.91 -1.43 17.54
CA GLY A 136 -0.08 -2.58 17.16
C GLY A 136 -0.42 -3.21 15.80
N ALA A 137 -1.56 -2.86 15.20
CA ALA A 137 -1.93 -3.31 13.85
C ALA A 137 -1.31 -2.45 12.74
N LYS A 138 -0.77 -1.28 13.08
CA LYS A 138 -0.10 -0.38 12.12
C LYS A 138 1.29 -0.91 11.77
N MET A 139 1.84 -0.43 10.66
CA MET A 139 3.24 -0.71 10.32
C MET A 139 4.17 -0.26 11.46
N PRO A 140 5.32 -0.94 11.66
CA PRO A 140 6.23 -0.71 12.79
C PRO A 140 6.81 0.71 12.91
N PHE A 141 6.59 1.57 11.94
CA PHE A 141 7.00 2.97 11.98
C PHE A 141 5.85 3.92 12.31
N SER A 142 5.34 3.80 13.51
CA SER A 142 4.65 4.93 14.11
C SER A 142 5.68 5.66 14.99
N ILE A 143 5.85 6.95 14.76
CA ILE A 143 6.62 7.84 15.64
C ILE A 143 6.03 7.88 17.06
N LYS A 144 4.84 7.31 17.25
CA LYS A 144 4.17 7.16 18.53
C LYS A 144 4.75 5.96 19.29
N LEU A 145 5.43 6.25 20.34
CA LEU A 145 6.27 5.39 21.19
C LEU A 145 5.57 4.21 21.90
N ASN A 146 4.27 3.91 21.69
CA ASN A 146 3.54 3.11 22.66
C ASN A 146 3.72 1.59 22.59
N PHE A 147 3.93 0.99 21.42
CA PHE A 147 4.04 -0.46 21.34
C PHE A 147 5.39 -0.94 20.79
N HIS A 148 6.05 -0.12 20.00
CA HIS A 148 7.26 -0.53 19.29
C HIS A 148 8.58 -0.14 19.99
N TYR A 149 8.54 0.65 21.07
CA TYR A 149 9.78 1.08 21.72
C TYR A 149 10.51 -0.08 22.45
N LEU A 150 9.78 -1.13 22.80
CA LEU A 150 10.35 -2.25 23.56
C LEU A 150 11.42 -3.05 22.80
N TYR A 151 11.40 -3.06 21.47
CA TYR A 151 12.47 -3.71 20.71
C TYR A 151 13.83 -3.01 20.84
N TRP A 152 13.82 -1.73 21.14
CA TRP A 152 15.05 -0.96 21.38
C TRP A 152 15.79 -1.45 22.61
N ILE A 153 15.12 -2.05 23.55
CA ILE A 153 15.73 -2.62 24.75
C ILE A 153 16.76 -3.67 24.36
N ILE A 154 16.43 -4.58 23.43
CA ILE A 154 17.35 -5.62 22.95
C ILE A 154 18.59 -4.98 22.30
N SER A 155 18.35 -3.99 21.45
CA SER A 155 19.44 -3.30 20.73
C SER A 155 20.31 -2.48 21.69
N ILE A 156 19.74 -1.83 22.69
CA ILE A 156 20.46 -1.08 23.72
C ILE A 156 21.29 -2.03 24.60
N LEU A 157 20.70 -3.13 25.04
CA LEU A 157 21.43 -4.14 25.85
C LEU A 157 22.62 -4.72 25.06
N CYS A 158 22.42 -5.02 23.78
CA CYS A 158 23.53 -5.46 22.92
C CYS A 158 24.58 -4.40 22.76
N PHE A 159 24.22 -3.14 22.56
CA PHE A 159 25.13 -2.02 22.46
C PHE A 159 25.98 -1.91 23.73
N VAL A 160 25.36 -1.89 24.91
CA VAL A 160 26.06 -1.77 26.21
C VAL A 160 26.99 -2.96 26.45
N ALA A 161 26.51 -4.20 26.20
CA ALA A 161 27.29 -5.40 26.38
C ALA A 161 28.56 -5.40 25.49
N LEU A 162 28.37 -5.13 24.18
CA LEU A 162 29.51 -5.07 23.24
C LEU A 162 30.47 -3.93 23.57
N PHE A 163 29.94 -2.76 23.95
CA PHE A 163 30.76 -1.62 24.36
C PHE A 163 31.67 -1.99 25.55
N ILE A 164 31.14 -2.63 26.59
CA ILE A 164 31.94 -3.09 27.75
C ILE A 164 32.99 -4.12 27.31
N ILE A 165 32.61 -5.13 26.52
CA ILE A 165 33.52 -6.19 26.07
C ILE A 165 34.67 -5.61 25.25
N ILE A 166 34.41 -4.65 24.35
CA ILE A 166 35.42 -4.05 23.51
C ILE A 166 36.37 -3.20 24.34
N ILE A 167 35.89 -2.50 25.37
CA ILE A 167 36.78 -1.77 26.32
C ILE A 167 37.62 -2.75 27.09
N LEU A 168 37.06 -3.88 27.57
CA LEU A 168 37.82 -4.93 28.27
C LEU A 168 38.92 -5.55 27.38
N SER A 169 38.70 -5.59 26.07
CA SER A 169 39.73 -6.04 25.11
C SER A 169 40.86 -5.04 24.89
N LYS A 170 40.86 -3.90 25.62
CA LYS A 170 41.84 -2.79 25.52
C LYS A 170 41.90 -2.13 24.14
N LEU A 171 40.78 -2.19 23.35
CA LEU A 171 40.66 -1.38 22.15
C LEU A 171 40.32 0.09 22.49
N SER A 172 40.59 1.00 21.53
CA SER A 172 40.27 2.41 21.75
C SER A 172 38.74 2.65 21.86
N LEU A 173 38.40 3.70 22.60
CA LEU A 173 36.99 4.13 22.77
C LEU A 173 36.27 4.34 21.45
N ALA A 174 36.96 4.82 20.41
CA ALA A 174 36.41 5.04 19.10
C ALA A 174 35.96 3.72 18.44
N TYR A 175 36.75 2.65 18.55
CA TYR A 175 36.37 1.33 18.05
C TYR A 175 35.20 0.74 18.85
N ALA A 176 35.17 0.91 20.17
CA ALA A 176 34.07 0.45 21.00
C ALA A 176 32.76 1.13 20.58
N LEU A 177 32.76 2.44 20.42
CA LEU A 177 31.56 3.17 19.96
C LEU A 177 31.11 2.79 18.54
N THR A 178 32.07 2.68 17.60
CA THR A 178 31.70 2.37 16.20
C THR A 178 31.11 0.97 16.04
N ILE A 179 31.73 -0.06 16.63
CA ILE A 179 31.28 -1.45 16.52
C ILE A 179 29.93 -1.61 17.24
N SER A 180 29.78 -1.06 18.44
CA SER A 180 28.50 -1.16 19.18
C SER A 180 27.38 -0.41 18.48
N SER A 181 27.65 0.75 17.88
CA SER A 181 26.69 1.50 17.08
C SER A 181 26.28 0.75 15.81
N LEU A 182 27.24 0.09 15.15
CA LEU A 182 26.94 -0.73 13.97
C LEU A 182 26.07 -1.94 14.35
N ALA A 183 26.37 -2.62 15.45
CA ALA A 183 25.54 -3.72 15.96
C ALA A 183 24.13 -3.25 16.29
N PHE A 184 23.98 -2.10 16.93
CA PHE A 184 22.67 -1.47 17.20
C PHE A 184 21.89 -1.24 15.90
N ILE A 185 22.50 -0.66 14.88
CA ILE A 185 21.87 -0.40 13.58
C ILE A 185 21.45 -1.73 12.91
N ILE A 186 22.34 -2.74 12.91
CA ILE A 186 22.07 -4.04 12.31
C ILE A 186 20.88 -4.72 13.00
N LEU A 187 20.82 -4.75 14.33
CA LEU A 187 19.71 -5.37 15.06
C LEU A 187 18.37 -4.67 14.80
N ASN A 188 18.37 -3.34 14.76
CA ASN A 188 17.16 -2.59 14.41
C ASN A 188 16.72 -2.87 12.97
N TYR A 189 17.65 -2.93 12.03
CA TYR A 189 17.35 -3.28 10.63
C TYR A 189 16.79 -4.71 10.51
N LEU A 190 17.38 -5.69 11.21
CA LEU A 190 16.90 -7.06 11.25
C LEU A 190 15.49 -7.14 11.85
N TYR A 191 15.25 -6.46 12.98
CA TYR A 191 13.94 -6.41 13.61
C TYR A 191 12.87 -5.90 12.63
N ILE A 192 13.12 -4.78 11.96
CA ILE A 192 12.20 -4.19 11.01
C ILE A 192 11.91 -5.15 9.87
N ASN A 193 12.94 -5.76 9.27
CA ASN A 193 12.75 -6.72 8.19
C ASN A 193 11.97 -7.97 8.61
N CYS A 194 12.17 -8.46 9.83
CA CYS A 194 11.45 -9.63 10.34
C CYS A 194 9.97 -9.34 10.58
N ILE A 195 9.61 -8.14 11.03
CA ILE A 195 8.23 -7.79 11.35
C ILE A 195 7.40 -7.44 10.10
N LEU A 196 8.06 -7.03 9.00
CA LEU A 196 7.38 -6.69 7.76
C LEU A 196 6.73 -7.92 7.12
N ASP A 197 5.60 -7.71 6.45
CA ASP A 197 4.96 -8.71 5.63
C ASP A 197 5.60 -8.81 4.24
N LEU A 198 5.22 -9.84 3.46
CA LEU A 198 5.79 -10.12 2.13
C LEU A 198 5.78 -8.93 1.18
N ASN A 199 4.74 -8.10 1.24
CA ASN A 199 4.60 -6.92 0.38
C ASN A 199 5.01 -5.62 1.06
N GLU A 200 5.38 -5.66 2.33
CA GLU A 200 5.88 -4.51 3.10
C GLU A 200 7.40 -4.49 3.03
N THR A 201 7.98 -3.64 2.20
CA THR A 201 9.43 -3.51 2.07
C THR A 201 9.97 -2.36 2.93
N PHE A 202 11.24 -2.43 3.33
CA PHE A 202 11.89 -1.33 4.06
C PHE A 202 11.83 0.01 3.31
N SER A 203 11.95 -0.04 1.97
CA SER A 203 11.78 1.16 1.14
C SER A 203 10.36 1.76 1.22
N LEU A 204 9.31 0.92 1.30
CA LEU A 204 7.95 1.39 1.54
C LEU A 204 7.84 2.13 2.86
N VAL A 205 8.43 1.57 3.92
CA VAL A 205 8.39 2.15 5.27
C VAL A 205 9.02 3.54 5.28
N ILE A 206 10.23 3.68 4.71
CA ILE A 206 10.91 4.97 4.62
C ILE A 206 10.11 5.97 3.79
N LEU A 207 9.65 5.58 2.60
CA LEU A 207 8.87 6.48 1.75
C LEU A 207 7.56 6.90 2.42
N LYS A 208 6.85 5.95 3.06
CA LYS A 208 5.63 6.25 3.80
C LYS A 208 5.89 7.24 4.93
N LEU A 209 6.99 7.07 5.69
CA LEU A 209 7.40 7.99 6.74
C LEU A 209 7.70 9.40 6.19
N CYS A 210 8.54 9.49 5.16
CA CYS A 210 8.91 10.77 4.54
C CYS A 210 7.68 11.53 4.03
N PHE A 211 6.77 10.86 3.31
CA PHE A 211 5.57 11.51 2.79
C PHE A 211 4.52 11.81 3.87
N SER A 212 4.49 11.03 4.96
CA SER A 212 3.65 11.33 6.13
C SER A 212 4.10 12.61 6.84
N ILE A 213 5.41 12.82 6.99
CA ILE A 213 6.00 14.07 7.49
C ILE A 213 5.62 15.25 6.57
N LEU A 214 5.60 15.04 5.26
CA LEU A 214 5.12 16.03 4.29
C LEU A 214 3.61 16.25 4.34
N GLY A 215 2.90 15.52 5.22
CA GLY A 215 1.48 15.67 5.52
C GLY A 215 0.55 14.97 4.55
N ILE A 216 1.01 13.92 3.86
CA ILE A 216 0.17 12.99 3.12
C ILE A 216 -0.41 11.98 4.10
N LYS A 217 -1.73 11.80 4.07
CA LYS A 217 -2.41 10.78 4.87
C LYS A 217 -2.56 9.52 4.05
N PHE A 218 -1.90 8.46 4.50
CA PHE A 218 -2.02 7.14 3.93
C PHE A 218 -3.00 6.29 4.74
N ILE A 219 -3.63 5.35 4.07
CA ILE A 219 -4.37 4.27 4.72
C ILE A 219 -3.37 3.45 5.56
N ASP A 220 -3.76 3.10 6.76
CA ASP A 220 -2.82 2.52 7.73
C ASP A 220 -2.26 1.15 7.31
N ASN A 221 -3.10 0.28 6.77
CA ASN A 221 -2.77 -1.12 6.54
C ASN A 221 -2.70 -1.46 5.05
N PHE A 222 -1.55 -1.21 4.43
CA PHE A 222 -1.33 -1.46 2.99
C PHE A 222 -1.50 -2.93 2.60
N GLU A 223 -0.99 -3.84 3.42
CA GLU A 223 -1.08 -5.28 3.15
C GLU A 223 -2.54 -5.76 3.14
N HIS A 224 -3.33 -5.31 4.10
CA HIS A 224 -4.74 -5.62 4.13
C HIS A 224 -5.48 -5.07 2.90
N ILE A 225 -5.14 -3.85 2.46
CA ILE A 225 -5.71 -3.27 1.24
C ILE A 225 -5.37 -4.13 0.01
N LEU A 226 -4.11 -4.55 -0.13
CA LEU A 226 -3.69 -5.44 -1.22
C LEU A 226 -4.42 -6.79 -1.18
N TYR A 227 -4.55 -7.37 0.00
CA TYR A 227 -5.29 -8.61 0.19
C TYR A 227 -6.75 -8.46 -0.25
N ARG A 228 -7.44 -7.41 0.20
CA ARG A 228 -8.82 -7.10 -0.20
C ARG A 228 -8.93 -6.84 -1.72
N ALA A 229 -7.97 -6.10 -2.27
CA ALA A 229 -7.92 -5.82 -3.70
C ALA A 229 -7.76 -7.10 -4.53
N ARG A 230 -6.89 -8.02 -4.10
CA ARG A 230 -6.75 -9.34 -4.73
C ARG A 230 -8.01 -10.18 -4.60
N LEU A 231 -8.67 -10.19 -3.44
CA LEU A 231 -9.95 -10.87 -3.27
C LEU A 231 -11.02 -10.34 -4.22
N SER A 232 -11.07 -9.03 -4.48
CA SER A 232 -12.04 -8.46 -5.42
C SER A 232 -11.87 -9.02 -6.85
N THR A 233 -10.64 -9.35 -7.24
CA THR A 233 -10.38 -9.99 -8.55
C THR A 233 -10.89 -11.43 -8.61
N TYR A 234 -10.92 -12.12 -7.48
CA TYR A 234 -11.38 -13.50 -7.39
C TYR A 234 -12.85 -13.66 -7.76
N GLU A 235 -13.69 -12.68 -7.41
CA GLU A 235 -15.11 -12.69 -7.77
C GLU A 235 -15.34 -12.61 -9.29
N SER A 236 -14.57 -11.75 -9.98
CA SER A 236 -14.65 -11.68 -11.44
C SER A 236 -14.19 -12.98 -12.10
N LYS A 237 -13.14 -13.62 -11.55
CA LYS A 237 -12.64 -14.92 -12.02
C LYS A 237 -13.66 -16.03 -11.77
N ARG A 238 -14.27 -16.07 -10.59
CA ARG A 238 -15.32 -17.04 -10.24
C ARG A 238 -16.52 -16.96 -11.18
N LYS A 239 -16.89 -15.74 -11.58
CA LYS A 239 -17.97 -15.52 -12.54
C LYS A 239 -17.52 -15.64 -14.00
N LYS A 240 -16.27 -16.06 -14.24
CA LYS A 240 -15.71 -16.26 -15.59
C LYS A 240 -15.84 -15.03 -16.49
N ILE A 241 -15.67 -13.82 -15.90
CA ILE A 241 -15.74 -12.58 -16.67
C ILE A 241 -14.42 -12.41 -17.44
N ASN A 242 -14.52 -12.36 -18.77
CA ASN A 242 -13.40 -12.04 -19.63
C ASN A 242 -13.12 -10.52 -19.61
N LEU A 243 -12.01 -10.11 -19.02
CA LEU A 243 -11.61 -8.71 -18.88
C LEU A 243 -10.76 -8.21 -20.06
N ASN A 244 -10.48 -9.01 -21.07
CA ASN A 244 -9.52 -8.67 -22.13
C ASN A 244 -9.88 -7.37 -22.87
N ASN A 245 -11.13 -7.21 -23.30
CA ASN A 245 -11.60 -6.00 -23.98
C ASN A 245 -11.51 -4.77 -23.07
N LEU A 246 -11.83 -4.93 -21.78
CA LEU A 246 -11.73 -3.86 -20.78
C LEU A 246 -10.27 -3.45 -20.56
N LYS A 247 -9.35 -4.41 -20.38
CA LYS A 247 -7.92 -4.16 -20.22
C LYS A 247 -7.35 -3.45 -21.47
N LYS A 248 -7.69 -3.94 -22.66
CA LYS A 248 -7.25 -3.35 -23.95
C LYS A 248 -7.68 -1.89 -24.06
N ILE A 249 -8.94 -1.59 -23.82
CA ILE A 249 -9.50 -0.23 -23.88
C ILE A 249 -8.95 0.66 -22.78
N LEU A 250 -8.79 0.14 -21.54
CA LEU A 250 -8.20 0.87 -20.43
C LEU A 250 -6.78 1.36 -20.75
N VAL A 251 -5.94 0.47 -21.25
CA VAL A 251 -4.56 0.80 -21.66
C VAL A 251 -4.55 1.82 -22.80
N ALA A 252 -5.41 1.63 -23.81
CA ALA A 252 -5.49 2.55 -24.95
C ALA A 252 -5.97 3.96 -24.58
N ILE A 253 -6.84 4.09 -23.58
CA ILE A 253 -7.37 5.39 -23.15
C ILE A 253 -6.44 6.08 -22.15
N GLU A 254 -6.04 5.38 -21.09
CA GLU A 254 -5.41 5.97 -19.91
C GLU A 254 -3.87 5.92 -19.95
N ASP A 255 -3.27 4.87 -20.51
CA ASP A 255 -1.82 4.66 -20.42
C ASP A 255 -1.26 3.75 -21.52
N ARG A 256 -1.05 4.30 -22.73
CA ARG A 256 -0.62 3.52 -23.90
C ARG A 256 0.70 2.76 -23.73
N ASN A 257 1.60 3.31 -22.92
CA ASN A 257 2.91 2.74 -22.67
C ASN A 257 2.93 1.88 -21.40
N PHE A 258 1.75 1.46 -20.90
CA PHE A 258 1.61 0.79 -19.61
C PHE A 258 2.56 -0.39 -19.42
N TYR A 259 2.73 -1.22 -20.43
CA TYR A 259 3.61 -2.39 -20.38
C TYR A 259 5.09 -2.06 -20.48
N GLN A 260 5.45 -0.89 -21.01
CA GLN A 260 6.83 -0.49 -21.28
C GLN A 260 7.50 0.20 -20.11
N HIS A 261 6.73 0.87 -19.23
CA HIS A 261 7.31 1.62 -18.12
C HIS A 261 7.17 0.91 -16.77
N LYS A 262 8.06 1.25 -15.84
CA LYS A 262 8.08 0.73 -14.46
C LYS A 262 7.28 1.62 -13.50
N GLY A 263 5.98 1.80 -13.76
CA GLY A 263 5.06 2.58 -12.93
C GLY A 263 5.00 4.08 -13.24
N ILE A 264 5.94 4.63 -14.01
CA ILE A 264 5.98 6.03 -14.43
C ILE A 264 6.34 6.10 -15.90
N ASP A 265 5.54 6.79 -16.70
CA ASP A 265 5.92 7.27 -18.02
C ASP A 265 6.54 8.67 -17.89
N TRP A 266 7.88 8.73 -17.92
CA TRP A 266 8.63 9.98 -17.80
C TRP A 266 8.33 10.95 -18.95
N LYS A 267 8.09 10.44 -20.15
CA LYS A 267 7.76 11.26 -21.32
C LYS A 267 6.38 11.91 -21.17
N ALA A 268 5.39 11.13 -20.71
CA ALA A 268 4.05 11.65 -20.45
C ALA A 268 4.04 12.61 -19.23
N THR A 269 4.76 12.27 -18.17
CA THR A 269 4.90 13.13 -16.97
C THR A 269 5.58 14.44 -17.32
N GLY A 270 6.65 14.44 -18.12
CA GLY A 270 7.33 15.65 -18.59
C GLY A 270 6.41 16.53 -19.44
N ARG A 271 5.66 15.95 -20.38
CA ARG A 271 4.65 16.68 -21.17
C ARG A 271 3.57 17.32 -20.29
N ALA A 272 3.09 16.60 -19.27
CA ALA A 272 2.09 17.13 -18.35
C ALA A 272 2.64 18.27 -17.51
N LEU A 273 3.88 18.18 -17.02
CA LEU A 273 4.55 19.27 -16.31
C LEU A 273 4.73 20.52 -17.19
N LEU A 274 5.17 20.35 -18.43
CA LEU A 274 5.29 21.43 -19.40
C LEU A 274 3.92 22.06 -19.71
N SER A 275 2.85 21.26 -19.78
CA SER A 275 1.48 21.78 -20.01
C SER A 275 0.95 22.59 -18.82
N ILE A 276 1.35 22.27 -17.60
CA ILE A 276 1.04 23.08 -16.39
C ILE A 276 1.80 24.42 -16.44
N GLY A 277 3.02 24.42 -16.98
CA GLY A 277 3.83 25.62 -17.18
C GLY A 277 3.14 26.69 -18.05
N ARG A 278 2.16 26.32 -18.90
CA ARG A 278 1.33 27.30 -19.65
C ARG A 278 0.56 28.26 -18.74
N LYS A 279 0.28 27.89 -17.50
CA LYS A 279 -0.39 28.76 -16.53
C LYS A 279 0.54 29.81 -15.91
N ILE A 280 1.84 29.71 -16.17
CA ILE A 280 2.84 30.64 -15.68
C ILE A 280 3.05 31.74 -16.76
N PRO A 281 2.80 33.01 -16.49
CA PRO A 281 2.79 34.09 -17.51
C PRO A 281 4.10 34.20 -18.31
N PHE A 282 5.24 33.89 -17.72
CA PHE A 282 6.56 33.97 -18.38
C PHE A 282 6.82 32.75 -19.31
N VAL A 283 6.31 31.58 -18.96
CA VAL A 283 6.52 30.31 -19.69
C VAL A 283 5.58 30.23 -20.90
N ASN A 284 4.45 30.92 -20.87
CA ASN A 284 3.44 30.92 -21.93
C ASN A 284 3.94 31.59 -23.24
N LYS A 285 5.02 32.38 -23.18
CA LYS A 285 5.64 33.04 -24.36
C LYS A 285 6.46 32.10 -25.22
N LEU A 286 6.76 30.88 -24.77
CA LEU A 286 7.52 29.88 -25.54
C LEU A 286 6.58 29.13 -26.52
N SER A 287 6.71 29.41 -27.81
CA SER A 287 5.88 28.85 -28.90
C SER A 287 5.84 27.33 -28.93
N TYR A 288 6.89 26.68 -28.46
CA TYR A 288 6.97 25.22 -28.34
C TYR A 288 5.99 24.64 -27.31
N ILE A 289 5.76 25.35 -26.21
CA ILE A 289 4.88 24.90 -25.10
C ILE A 289 3.40 24.98 -25.50
N GLN A 290 3.05 25.91 -26.39
CA GLN A 290 1.67 26.05 -26.90
C GLN A 290 1.23 24.87 -27.78
N LYS A 291 2.16 24.18 -28.43
CA LYS A 291 1.89 23.05 -29.34
C LYS A 291 1.77 21.70 -28.62
N ILE A 292 2.09 21.61 -27.32
CA ILE A 292 2.04 20.33 -26.59
C ILE A 292 0.57 20.00 -26.28
N PRO A 293 0.02 18.86 -26.73
CA PRO A 293 -1.36 18.51 -26.42
C PRO A 293 -1.54 18.31 -24.89
N PHE A 294 -2.68 18.73 -24.39
CA PHE A 294 -3.07 18.50 -22.99
C PHE A 294 -3.27 16.98 -22.81
N SER A 295 -2.25 16.26 -22.35
CA SER A 295 -2.36 14.84 -22.05
C SER A 295 -2.23 14.60 -20.55
N GLY A 296 -3.06 13.73 -20.02
CA GLY A 296 -2.95 13.27 -18.63
C GLY A 296 -1.59 12.59 -18.41
N GLY A 297 -0.78 13.13 -17.51
CA GLY A 297 0.54 12.56 -17.18
C GLY A 297 0.52 11.47 -16.10
N SER A 298 -0.66 10.97 -15.73
CA SER A 298 -0.80 9.95 -14.69
C SER A 298 -0.91 8.57 -15.32
N THR A 299 -0.06 7.64 -14.89
CA THR A 299 -0.13 6.24 -15.32
C THR A 299 -1.23 5.48 -14.58
N ILE A 300 -1.67 4.33 -15.12
CA ILE A 300 -2.61 3.43 -14.43
C ILE A 300 -2.06 3.02 -13.06
N THR A 301 -0.77 2.73 -12.95
CA THR A 301 -0.12 2.40 -11.66
C THR A 301 -0.27 3.53 -10.62
N GLN A 302 -0.11 4.80 -11.04
CA GLN A 302 -0.27 5.96 -10.16
C GLN A 302 -1.73 6.18 -9.75
N GLN A 303 -2.66 5.98 -10.69
CA GLN A 303 -4.10 6.06 -10.40
C GLN A 303 -4.52 4.97 -9.42
N LEU A 304 -4.02 3.74 -9.63
CA LEU A 304 -4.26 2.60 -8.73
C LEU A 304 -3.71 2.87 -7.34
N PHE A 305 -2.46 3.33 -7.22
CA PHE A 305 -1.86 3.69 -5.94
C PHE A 305 -2.68 4.75 -5.21
N ARG A 306 -3.05 5.81 -5.90
CA ARG A 306 -3.87 6.87 -5.33
C ARG A 306 -5.21 6.35 -4.79
N THR A 307 -5.90 5.54 -5.59
CA THR A 307 -7.22 5.01 -5.25
C THR A 307 -7.18 4.10 -4.02
N LEU A 308 -6.12 3.27 -3.91
CA LEU A 308 -6.05 2.25 -2.86
C LEU A 308 -5.45 2.75 -1.55
N PHE A 309 -4.48 3.70 -1.59
CA PHE A 309 -3.60 3.95 -0.44
C PHE A 309 -3.60 5.37 0.09
N ILE A 310 -4.23 6.34 -0.60
CA ILE A 310 -4.28 7.73 -0.17
C ILE A 310 -5.68 8.10 0.33
N GLU A 311 -5.77 8.61 1.58
CA GLU A 311 -7.04 9.02 2.16
C GLU A 311 -7.54 10.37 1.65
N ASN A 312 -6.69 11.39 1.61
CA ASN A 312 -7.04 12.77 1.27
C ASN A 312 -6.65 13.11 -0.16
N MET A 313 -7.53 12.81 -1.12
CA MET A 313 -7.24 13.04 -2.54
C MET A 313 -7.20 14.52 -2.95
N ASP A 314 -7.90 15.40 -2.25
CA ASP A 314 -8.12 16.78 -2.68
C ASP A 314 -7.12 17.79 -2.09
N LYS A 315 -6.35 17.39 -1.08
CA LYS A 315 -5.40 18.27 -0.40
C LYS A 315 -3.96 18.04 -0.90
N LYS A 316 -3.17 19.14 -0.95
CA LYS A 316 -1.71 19.09 -1.22
C LYS A 316 -1.34 18.37 -2.53
N ILE A 317 -1.96 18.75 -3.63
CA ILE A 317 -1.89 18.09 -4.95
C ILE A 317 -0.43 17.77 -5.37
N LEU A 318 0.51 18.71 -5.24
CA LEU A 318 1.90 18.50 -5.67
C LEU A 318 2.61 17.43 -4.82
N ARG A 319 2.49 17.52 -3.49
CA ARG A 319 3.11 16.55 -2.56
C ARG A 319 2.51 15.15 -2.74
N ARG A 320 1.18 15.09 -2.92
CA ARG A 320 0.48 13.85 -3.26
C ARG A 320 1.01 13.26 -4.57
N LYS A 321 1.20 14.08 -5.60
CA LYS A 321 1.71 13.60 -6.89
C LYS A 321 3.13 13.04 -6.79
N LEU A 322 3.99 13.64 -5.97
CA LEU A 322 5.31 13.11 -5.69
C LEU A 322 5.22 11.74 -4.96
N ALA A 323 4.32 11.62 -3.97
CA ALA A 323 4.09 10.34 -3.30
C ALA A 323 3.58 9.27 -4.27
N GLU A 324 2.60 9.60 -5.13
CA GLU A 324 2.10 8.71 -6.18
C GLU A 324 3.24 8.22 -7.08
N ILE A 325 4.10 9.11 -7.55
CA ILE A 325 5.25 8.80 -8.40
C ILE A 325 6.23 7.85 -7.70
N CYS A 326 6.70 8.22 -6.53
CA CYS A 326 7.70 7.45 -5.80
C CYS A 326 7.20 6.07 -5.41
N LEU A 327 6.01 6.00 -4.78
CA LEU A 327 5.46 4.74 -4.29
C LEU A 327 4.96 3.83 -5.40
N SER A 328 4.46 4.37 -6.51
CA SER A 328 4.13 3.57 -7.69
C SER A 328 5.36 2.91 -8.30
N ARG A 329 6.47 3.64 -8.41
CA ARG A 329 7.70 3.11 -9.03
C ARG A 329 8.47 2.18 -8.12
N TYR A 330 8.72 2.60 -6.88
CA TYR A 330 9.67 1.92 -6.02
C TYR A 330 9.04 0.82 -5.17
N TRP A 331 7.71 0.79 -5.09
CA TRP A 331 6.99 -0.20 -4.33
C TRP A 331 5.91 -0.93 -5.17
N LEU A 332 4.79 -0.28 -5.55
CA LEU A 332 3.62 -0.96 -6.12
C LEU A 332 3.95 -1.74 -7.42
N ASN A 333 4.73 -1.14 -8.32
CA ASN A 333 5.12 -1.80 -9.57
C ASN A 333 6.11 -2.96 -9.38
N LYS A 334 6.74 -3.09 -8.20
CA LYS A 334 7.59 -4.25 -7.87
C LYS A 334 6.79 -5.41 -7.30
N ILE A 335 5.68 -5.12 -6.62
CA ILE A 335 4.85 -6.09 -5.89
C ILE A 335 3.76 -6.67 -6.76
N LEU A 336 3.16 -5.85 -7.62
CA LEU A 336 2.08 -6.26 -8.52
C LEU A 336 2.60 -6.35 -9.96
N SER A 337 2.34 -7.49 -10.60
CA SER A 337 2.53 -7.63 -12.04
C SER A 337 1.61 -6.66 -12.81
N LYS A 338 1.93 -6.37 -14.06
CA LYS A 338 1.11 -5.49 -14.91
C LYS A 338 -0.34 -6.01 -15.06
N GLU A 339 -0.49 -7.31 -15.19
CA GLU A 339 -1.81 -7.94 -15.29
C GLU A 339 -2.60 -7.81 -14.00
N GLU A 340 -1.98 -8.06 -12.83
CA GLU A 340 -2.63 -7.85 -11.54
C GLU A 340 -3.05 -6.39 -11.34
N GLN A 341 -2.22 -5.43 -11.75
CA GLN A 341 -2.57 -4.00 -11.65
C GLN A 341 -3.84 -3.68 -12.43
N LEU A 342 -3.99 -4.20 -13.66
CA LEU A 342 -5.19 -4.00 -14.48
C LEU A 342 -6.42 -4.68 -13.87
N GLU A 343 -6.26 -5.92 -13.41
CA GLU A 343 -7.35 -6.67 -12.77
C GLU A 343 -7.85 -5.97 -11.50
N ILE A 344 -6.94 -5.57 -10.63
CA ILE A 344 -7.28 -4.85 -9.40
C ILE A 344 -7.90 -3.50 -9.74
N TYR A 345 -7.35 -2.77 -10.71
CA TYR A 345 -7.89 -1.47 -11.14
C TYR A 345 -9.35 -1.61 -11.56
N LEU A 346 -9.67 -2.53 -12.45
CA LEU A 346 -11.03 -2.76 -12.93
C LEU A 346 -12.00 -3.20 -11.82
N ASN A 347 -11.52 -3.90 -10.80
CA ASN A 347 -12.36 -4.39 -9.71
C ASN A 347 -12.45 -3.43 -8.50
N ALA A 348 -11.57 -2.43 -8.40
CA ALA A 348 -11.53 -1.52 -7.26
C ALA A 348 -11.88 -0.06 -7.61
N VAL A 349 -11.74 0.35 -8.87
CA VAL A 349 -11.94 1.73 -9.27
C VAL A 349 -13.42 2.12 -9.24
N ARG A 350 -13.66 3.40 -9.03
CA ARG A 350 -15.00 3.98 -9.02
C ARG A 350 -15.45 4.32 -10.44
N PHE A 351 -16.64 3.85 -10.83
CA PHE A 351 -17.27 4.10 -12.14
C PHE A 351 -18.36 5.17 -12.08
N ASP A 352 -19.00 5.35 -10.92
CA ASP A 352 -20.02 6.38 -10.67
C ASP A 352 -20.14 6.62 -9.16
N ARG A 353 -21.04 7.50 -8.72
CA ARG A 353 -21.33 7.70 -7.29
C ARG A 353 -21.73 6.36 -6.67
N GLN A 354 -20.99 5.91 -5.66
CA GLN A 354 -21.21 4.65 -4.94
C GLN A 354 -21.15 3.38 -5.80
N VAL A 355 -20.61 3.45 -7.03
CA VAL A 355 -20.46 2.30 -7.92
C VAL A 355 -18.98 1.98 -8.07
N PHE A 356 -18.53 0.90 -7.45
CA PHE A 356 -17.13 0.47 -7.44
C PHE A 356 -16.99 -0.91 -8.08
N GLY A 357 -15.95 -1.06 -8.87
CA GLY A 357 -15.63 -2.29 -9.57
C GLY A 357 -16.57 -2.61 -10.74
N ILE A 358 -15.99 -3.36 -11.68
CA ILE A 358 -16.60 -3.62 -12.99
C ILE A 358 -17.96 -4.35 -12.91
N MET A 359 -18.12 -5.24 -11.93
CA MET A 359 -19.34 -6.01 -11.80
C MET A 359 -20.54 -5.15 -11.37
N GLN A 360 -20.31 -4.25 -10.39
CA GLN A 360 -21.35 -3.29 -10.01
C GLN A 360 -21.63 -2.30 -11.15
N ALA A 361 -20.58 -1.84 -11.85
CA ALA A 361 -20.73 -0.96 -12.99
C ALA A 361 -21.59 -1.58 -14.09
N MET A 362 -21.36 -2.85 -14.45
CA MET A 362 -22.21 -3.55 -15.43
C MET A 362 -23.66 -3.64 -14.95
N LYS A 363 -23.91 -4.03 -13.70
CA LYS A 363 -25.26 -4.08 -13.14
C LYS A 363 -25.91 -2.70 -13.13
N HIS A 364 -25.17 -1.68 -12.71
CA HIS A 364 -25.68 -0.31 -12.63
C HIS A 364 -26.08 0.23 -14.00
N PHE A 365 -25.19 0.15 -15.00
CA PHE A 365 -25.45 0.76 -16.30
C PHE A 365 -26.32 -0.12 -17.21
N TYR A 366 -26.18 -1.44 -17.16
CA TYR A 366 -26.82 -2.37 -18.09
C TYR A 366 -27.91 -3.28 -17.45
N GLY A 367 -28.08 -3.22 -16.14
CA GLY A 367 -29.02 -4.10 -15.41
C GLY A 367 -28.54 -5.54 -15.25
N LYS A 368 -27.48 -5.96 -15.93
CA LYS A 368 -26.92 -7.33 -15.87
C LYS A 368 -25.39 -7.33 -16.01
N THR A 369 -24.77 -8.43 -15.61
CA THR A 369 -23.36 -8.68 -15.85
C THR A 369 -23.18 -9.46 -17.15
N PHE A 370 -22.09 -9.19 -17.87
CA PHE A 370 -21.69 -9.91 -19.08
C PHE A 370 -20.44 -10.72 -18.78
N THR A 371 -20.39 -11.95 -19.25
CA THR A 371 -19.17 -12.78 -19.19
C THR A 371 -18.11 -12.24 -20.14
N GLU A 372 -18.54 -11.70 -21.29
CA GLU A 372 -17.66 -11.10 -22.29
C GLU A 372 -18.25 -9.78 -22.79
N PRO A 373 -17.89 -8.64 -22.17
CA PRO A 373 -18.37 -7.34 -22.63
C PRO A 373 -17.76 -7.00 -24.00
N SER A 374 -18.60 -6.52 -24.94
CA SER A 374 -18.14 -6.03 -26.25
C SER A 374 -17.14 -4.88 -26.09
N ILE A 375 -16.37 -4.58 -27.13
CA ILE A 375 -15.46 -3.44 -27.15
C ILE A 375 -16.22 -2.14 -26.87
N ALA A 376 -17.41 -1.96 -27.46
CA ALA A 376 -18.27 -0.80 -27.24
C ALA A 376 -18.72 -0.65 -25.77
N ARG A 377 -19.15 -1.75 -25.12
CA ARG A 377 -19.50 -1.75 -23.71
C ARG A 377 -18.28 -1.47 -22.82
N SER A 378 -17.14 -2.04 -23.18
CA SER A 378 -15.86 -1.80 -22.49
C SER A 378 -15.45 -0.35 -22.58
N PHE A 379 -15.58 0.26 -23.76
CA PHE A 379 -15.29 1.69 -23.96
C PHE A 379 -16.15 2.56 -23.04
N PHE A 380 -17.47 2.36 -23.05
CA PHE A 380 -18.39 3.13 -22.21
C PHE A 380 -18.01 3.02 -20.72
N LEU A 381 -17.78 1.81 -20.23
CA LEU A 381 -17.42 1.60 -18.81
C LEU A 381 -16.10 2.28 -18.45
N ILE A 382 -15.06 2.12 -19.27
CA ILE A 382 -13.75 2.72 -18.98
C ILE A 382 -13.81 4.26 -19.04
N GLU A 383 -14.57 4.81 -19.97
CA GLU A 383 -14.74 6.27 -20.04
C GLU A 383 -15.38 6.82 -18.75
N ARG A 384 -16.32 6.08 -18.13
CA ARG A 384 -16.96 6.48 -16.86
C ARG A 384 -15.98 6.57 -15.68
N VAL A 385 -14.91 5.80 -15.67
CA VAL A 385 -13.88 5.87 -14.62
C VAL A 385 -13.32 7.28 -14.46
N SER A 386 -13.11 7.98 -15.55
CA SER A 386 -12.54 9.33 -15.54
C SER A 386 -13.57 10.45 -15.25
N VAL A 387 -14.86 10.11 -15.12
CA VAL A 387 -15.96 11.10 -15.03
C VAL A 387 -16.92 10.76 -13.90
N THR A 388 -16.52 11.10 -12.69
CA THR A 388 -17.33 10.87 -11.47
C THR A 388 -18.57 11.77 -11.35
N SER A 389 -18.71 12.77 -12.22
CA SER A 389 -19.88 13.71 -12.23
C SER A 389 -21.11 13.12 -12.90
N GLY A 390 -21.02 11.95 -13.51
CA GLY A 390 -22.11 11.37 -14.29
C GLY A 390 -22.39 12.10 -15.63
N THR A 391 -21.61 13.10 -16.01
CA THR A 391 -21.83 13.90 -17.23
C THR A 391 -20.95 13.42 -18.37
N MET A 392 -21.49 13.32 -19.58
CA MET A 392 -20.72 13.04 -20.79
C MET A 392 -19.87 14.27 -21.17
N LEU A 393 -18.56 14.12 -21.26
CA LEU A 393 -17.65 15.21 -21.57
C LEU A 393 -17.32 15.28 -23.07
N PRO A 394 -17.04 16.49 -23.63
CA PRO A 394 -16.67 16.63 -25.06
C PRO A 394 -15.47 15.78 -25.48
N LYS A 395 -14.53 15.53 -24.58
CA LYS A 395 -13.37 14.67 -24.83
C LYS A 395 -13.70 13.25 -25.31
N VAL A 396 -14.92 12.77 -25.05
CA VAL A 396 -15.40 11.44 -25.50
C VAL A 396 -15.33 11.35 -27.02
N ILE A 397 -15.75 12.41 -27.74
CA ILE A 397 -15.74 12.46 -29.20
C ILE A 397 -14.30 12.33 -29.75
N ASP A 398 -13.36 13.03 -29.12
CA ASP A 398 -11.95 13.01 -29.52
C ASP A 398 -11.29 11.63 -29.21
N ILE A 399 -11.68 11.01 -28.08
CA ILE A 399 -11.21 9.68 -27.72
C ILE A 399 -11.71 8.66 -28.74
N ILE A 400 -12.99 8.68 -29.12
CA ILE A 400 -13.57 7.78 -30.13
C ILE A 400 -12.84 7.95 -31.46
N ALA A 401 -12.69 9.18 -31.96
CA ALA A 401 -12.00 9.47 -33.23
C ALA A 401 -10.54 8.99 -33.22
N ARG A 402 -9.87 9.11 -32.10
CA ARG A 402 -8.51 8.63 -31.93
C ARG A 402 -8.44 7.10 -31.94
N LEU A 403 -9.30 6.42 -31.20
CA LEU A 403 -9.33 4.97 -31.12
C LEU A 403 -9.77 4.32 -32.44
N GLU A 404 -10.66 4.98 -33.20
CA GLU A 404 -11.01 4.60 -34.57
C GLU A 404 -9.77 4.67 -35.47
N LYS A 405 -9.04 5.80 -35.47
CA LYS A 405 -7.82 5.98 -36.26
C LYS A 405 -6.73 4.97 -35.90
N GLU A 406 -6.63 4.57 -34.64
CA GLU A 406 -5.68 3.58 -34.13
C GLU A 406 -6.13 2.13 -34.34
N GLY A 407 -7.34 1.89 -34.91
CA GLY A 407 -7.86 0.57 -35.18
C GLY A 407 -8.38 -0.20 -33.96
N PHE A 408 -8.59 0.48 -32.83
CA PHE A 408 -9.21 -0.11 -31.64
C PHE A 408 -10.75 -0.18 -31.72
N LEU A 409 -11.35 0.74 -32.48
CA LEU A 409 -12.80 0.80 -32.72
C LEU A 409 -13.07 0.73 -34.22
N ASN A 410 -14.05 -0.07 -34.59
CA ASN A 410 -14.59 -0.09 -35.95
C ASN A 410 -15.93 0.68 -36.02
N LYS A 411 -16.46 0.87 -37.22
CA LYS A 411 -17.72 1.61 -37.42
C LYS A 411 -18.92 0.97 -36.69
N ASN A 412 -18.95 -0.36 -36.55
CA ASN A 412 -20.02 -1.05 -35.82
C ASN A 412 -19.91 -0.83 -34.32
N ASP A 413 -18.67 -0.84 -33.79
CA ASP A 413 -18.42 -0.52 -32.39
C ASP A 413 -18.88 0.91 -32.05
N ILE A 414 -18.64 1.88 -32.94
CA ILE A 414 -19.05 3.27 -32.75
C ILE A 414 -20.57 3.39 -32.74
N LYS A 415 -21.28 2.70 -33.65
CA LYS A 415 -22.75 2.65 -33.65
C LYS A 415 -23.29 2.02 -32.35
N GLU A 416 -22.68 0.94 -31.85
CA GLU A 416 -23.04 0.34 -30.57
C GLU A 416 -22.78 1.32 -29.42
N ILE A 417 -21.66 2.05 -29.41
CA ILE A 417 -21.34 3.08 -28.40
C ILE A 417 -22.44 4.14 -28.36
N ILE A 418 -22.85 4.68 -29.50
CA ILE A 418 -23.91 5.68 -29.60
C ILE A 418 -25.23 5.12 -29.01
N THR A 419 -25.56 3.88 -29.39
CA THR A 419 -26.75 3.20 -28.88
C THR A 419 -26.71 3.03 -27.36
N ILE A 420 -25.54 2.68 -26.80
CA ILE A 420 -25.34 2.54 -25.36
C ILE A 420 -25.55 3.89 -24.64
N TYR A 421 -24.90 4.97 -25.12
CA TYR A 421 -25.06 6.29 -24.54
C TYR A 421 -26.52 6.75 -24.57
N THR A 422 -27.23 6.54 -25.67
CA THR A 422 -28.64 6.88 -25.82
C THR A 422 -29.53 6.13 -24.81
N LYS A 423 -29.33 4.81 -24.66
CA LYS A 423 -30.11 3.98 -23.72
C LYS A 423 -29.82 4.39 -22.26
N VAL A 424 -28.55 4.64 -21.90
CA VAL A 424 -28.18 5.00 -20.54
C VAL A 424 -28.63 6.43 -20.19
N TYR A 425 -28.67 7.33 -21.18
CA TYR A 425 -29.27 8.66 -21.04
C TYR A 425 -30.77 8.60 -20.82
N GLN A 426 -31.50 7.85 -21.65
CA GLN A 426 -32.93 7.62 -21.49
C GLN A 426 -33.28 7.01 -20.12
N ALA A 427 -32.41 6.15 -19.60
CA ALA A 427 -32.51 5.59 -18.24
C ALA A 427 -32.11 6.59 -17.12
N ARG A 428 -31.83 7.84 -17.43
CA ARG A 428 -31.43 8.92 -16.51
C ARG A 428 -30.19 8.62 -15.66
N LYS A 429 -29.32 7.74 -16.12
CA LYS A 429 -28.09 7.35 -15.40
C LYS A 429 -26.89 8.25 -15.73
N ILE A 430 -26.96 9.00 -16.82
CA ILE A 430 -25.96 9.99 -17.22
C ILE A 430 -26.62 11.28 -17.68
N LYS A 431 -25.85 12.38 -17.62
CA LYS A 431 -26.19 13.67 -18.22
C LYS A 431 -25.38 13.84 -19.50
N VAL A 432 -25.99 14.37 -20.55
CA VAL A 432 -25.34 14.58 -21.87
C VAL A 432 -25.06 16.06 -22.16
N GLU A 433 -25.59 16.96 -21.34
CA GLU A 433 -25.37 18.40 -21.47
C GLU A 433 -24.12 18.83 -20.74
N PHE A 434 -23.25 19.52 -21.45
CA PHE A 434 -22.03 20.15 -20.92
C PHE A 434 -21.91 21.56 -21.48
N LYS A 435 -21.88 22.57 -20.61
CA LYS A 435 -21.82 24.00 -20.98
C LYS A 435 -22.84 24.40 -22.06
N ASN A 436 -24.09 24.02 -21.88
CA ASN A 436 -25.23 24.28 -22.80
C ASN A 436 -25.13 23.57 -24.17
N GLU A 437 -24.26 22.55 -24.31
CA GLU A 437 -24.13 21.77 -25.53
C GLU A 437 -24.50 20.31 -25.27
N ASN A 438 -25.32 19.74 -26.14
CA ASN A 438 -25.63 18.32 -26.10
C ASN A 438 -24.53 17.51 -26.81
N ILE A 439 -23.68 16.90 -25.99
CA ILE A 439 -22.53 16.15 -26.50
C ILE A 439 -22.91 14.87 -27.24
N LEU A 440 -24.00 14.20 -26.81
CA LEU A 440 -24.48 13.00 -27.49
C LEU A 440 -25.01 13.35 -28.91
N GLU A 441 -25.71 14.46 -29.07
CA GLU A 441 -26.18 14.92 -30.38
C GLU A 441 -25.00 15.26 -31.31
N LYS A 442 -23.96 15.91 -30.78
CA LYS A 442 -22.70 16.17 -31.54
C LYS A 442 -22.04 14.87 -31.99
N LEU A 443 -21.99 13.84 -31.10
CA LEU A 443 -21.47 12.54 -31.44
C LEU A 443 -22.28 11.87 -32.56
N CYS A 444 -23.61 11.92 -32.44
CA CYS A 444 -24.51 11.37 -33.47
C CYS A 444 -24.34 12.06 -34.83
N LYS A 445 -24.21 13.42 -34.85
CA LYS A 445 -24.00 14.18 -36.09
C LYS A 445 -22.68 13.86 -36.77
N ARG A 446 -21.63 13.53 -35.99
CA ARG A 446 -20.30 13.23 -36.53
C ARG A 446 -20.22 11.85 -37.19
N TYR A 447 -21.02 10.89 -36.73
CA TYR A 447 -20.96 9.50 -37.17
C TYR A 447 -22.26 9.00 -37.87
N LYS A 448 -23.14 9.92 -38.25
CA LYS A 448 -24.19 9.67 -39.21
C LYS A 448 -23.58 9.58 -40.62
#